data_471a0d3fc4fabd0c0c222ea97f028070
#
_entry.id   471a0d3fc4fabd0c0c222ea97f028070
#
_cell.length_a   1.000
_cell.length_b   1.000
_cell.length_c   1.000
_cell.angle_alpha   90.00
_cell.angle_beta   90.00
_cell.angle_gamma   90.00
#
_symmetry.space_group_name_H-M   'P 1'
#
loop_
_entity.id
_entity.type
_entity.pdbx_description
1 polymer ?
#
loop_
_entity_poly.entity_id
_entity_poly.type
_entity_poly.pdbx_seq_one_letter_code
_entity_poly.pdbx_strand_id
1 'polypeptide(L)'
;SGFGQEGPLADRPAYDLIVQAMSGLMNITGQRDGPPTAVGESIIDVCTGMFAAWGISTALFDRERTGKGRNLDIAMMDSIFSMMLTVLSMQLYTDQPPTRVGSRHPVTYPVDVFEATDGHIVMVVTTDRGFAALCKVIGQPALSEDKRFRTNADRNANEAALKTAIEAWTSTRTADGAVAALGDAGIPASPVLSVGDVVESDHIAHREMISTVDHSTLGEVPMVHQPVRFSDTDRSIQRPPPLLGEHTRELLAELLELDEKQIDALNEQNVI
;
A
#
# COMPACT_ATOMS: atom_id res chain seq x y z
N SER A 1 -3.99 -3.06 18.61
CA SER A 1 -3.34 -4.28 19.14
C SER A 1 -2.78 -5.12 18.00
N GLY A 2 -1.87 -6.06 18.31
CA GLY A 2 -1.37 -7.00 17.32
C GLY A 2 -2.42 -8.05 16.91
N PHE A 3 -3.12 -8.61 17.90
CA PHE A 3 -3.95 -9.81 17.72
C PHE A 3 -5.35 -9.71 18.36
N GLY A 4 -5.78 -8.53 18.76
CA GLY A 4 -7.02 -8.30 19.51
C GLY A 4 -6.82 -8.29 21.03
N GLN A 5 -7.85 -7.85 21.74
CA GLN A 5 -7.85 -7.79 23.21
C GLN A 5 -8.21 -9.13 23.83
N GLU A 6 -8.73 -10.06 23.06
CA GLU A 6 -9.16 -11.39 23.47
C GLU A 6 -8.59 -12.47 22.54
N GLY A 7 -8.66 -13.74 22.96
CA GLY A 7 -8.24 -14.86 22.16
C GLY A 7 -6.84 -15.38 22.47
N PRO A 8 -6.39 -16.42 21.74
CA PRO A 8 -5.18 -17.19 22.10
C PRO A 8 -3.88 -16.41 21.91
N LEU A 9 -3.89 -15.28 21.24
CA LEU A 9 -2.73 -14.44 20.94
C LEU A 9 -2.79 -13.05 21.59
N ALA A 10 -3.78 -12.76 22.44
CA ALA A 10 -4.01 -11.42 23.00
C ALA A 10 -2.78 -10.85 23.73
N ASP A 11 -2.06 -11.69 24.50
CA ASP A 11 -0.87 -11.31 25.25
C ASP A 11 0.44 -11.36 24.44
N ARG A 12 0.36 -11.71 23.14
CA ARG A 12 1.55 -11.85 22.31
C ARG A 12 2.01 -10.50 21.78
N PRO A 13 3.30 -10.13 21.95
CA PRO A 13 3.83 -8.92 21.35
C PRO A 13 3.87 -9.03 19.81
N ALA A 14 3.61 -7.93 19.14
CA ALA A 14 3.62 -7.83 17.71
C ALA A 14 4.28 -6.55 17.23
N TYR A 15 4.84 -6.64 16.03
CA TYR A 15 5.23 -5.54 15.16
C TYR A 15 4.78 -5.92 13.74
N ASP A 16 4.77 -4.98 12.82
CA ASP A 16 4.39 -5.18 11.43
C ASP A 16 4.98 -6.48 10.83
N LEU A 17 6.29 -6.64 10.88
CA LEU A 17 6.99 -7.78 10.30
C LEU A 17 6.56 -9.13 10.90
N ILE A 18 6.23 -9.16 12.20
CA ILE A 18 5.72 -10.38 12.87
C ILE A 18 4.34 -10.73 12.31
N VAL A 19 3.49 -9.73 12.13
CA VAL A 19 2.14 -9.97 11.60
C VAL A 19 2.18 -10.28 10.10
N GLN A 20 3.08 -9.69 9.32
CA GLN A 20 3.31 -10.11 7.92
C GLN A 20 3.64 -11.62 7.83
N ALA A 21 4.48 -12.12 8.73
CA ALA A 21 4.84 -13.53 8.77
C ALA A 21 3.66 -14.41 9.19
N MET A 22 2.90 -14.01 10.20
CA MET A 22 1.82 -14.80 10.78
C MET A 22 0.52 -14.78 9.97
N SER A 23 0.25 -13.70 9.23
CA SER A 23 -0.94 -13.58 8.39
C SER A 23 -0.89 -14.38 7.08
N GLY A 24 0.30 -14.86 6.70
CA GLY A 24 0.52 -15.48 5.40
C GLY A 24 0.93 -14.51 4.29
N LEU A 25 0.88 -13.19 4.52
CA LEU A 25 1.28 -12.18 3.51
C LEU A 25 2.72 -12.42 3.04
N MET A 26 3.64 -12.62 3.97
CA MET A 26 5.04 -12.90 3.64
C MET A 26 5.22 -14.22 2.87
N ASN A 27 4.38 -15.22 3.14
CA ASN A 27 4.46 -16.52 2.46
C ASN A 27 4.07 -16.43 0.98
N ILE A 28 3.16 -15.52 0.61
CA ILE A 28 2.71 -15.32 -0.78
C ILE A 28 3.50 -14.24 -1.53
N THR A 29 4.36 -13.48 -0.84
CA THR A 29 5.18 -12.40 -1.40
C THR A 29 6.58 -12.90 -1.72
N GLY A 30 7.10 -12.51 -2.89
CA GLY A 30 8.45 -12.84 -3.35
C GLY A 30 8.49 -13.72 -4.60
N GLN A 31 9.69 -14.01 -5.06
CA GLN A 31 9.92 -14.85 -6.23
C GLN A 31 9.45 -16.29 -5.97
N ARG A 32 9.02 -16.99 -7.04
CA ARG A 32 8.44 -18.34 -6.97
C ARG A 32 9.33 -19.32 -6.18
N ASP A 33 10.60 -19.36 -6.51
CA ASP A 33 11.58 -20.27 -5.93
C ASP A 33 12.45 -19.60 -4.85
N GLY A 34 12.08 -18.36 -4.47
CA GLY A 34 12.78 -17.59 -3.44
C GLY A 34 12.21 -17.83 -2.04
N PRO A 35 12.85 -17.24 -1.01
CA PRO A 35 12.33 -17.27 0.35
C PRO A 35 11.04 -16.41 0.48
N PRO A 36 10.23 -16.61 1.55
CA PRO A 36 9.21 -15.66 1.92
C PRO A 36 9.79 -14.25 2.07
N THR A 37 9.12 -13.26 1.50
CA THR A 37 9.64 -11.89 1.41
C THR A 37 8.66 -10.92 2.06
N ALA A 38 9.16 -10.01 2.89
CA ALA A 38 8.34 -8.93 3.45
C ALA A 38 8.00 -7.88 2.38
N VAL A 39 6.86 -7.23 2.54
CA VAL A 39 6.59 -5.97 1.85
C VAL A 39 7.57 -4.92 2.35
N GLY A 40 8.11 -4.09 1.48
CA GLY A 40 9.16 -3.10 1.79
C GLY A 40 8.68 -1.88 2.58
N GLU A 41 7.53 -1.95 3.22
CA GLU A 41 6.91 -0.91 4.04
C GLU A 41 6.14 -1.55 5.19
N SER A 42 5.93 -0.81 6.29
CA SER A 42 5.10 -1.22 7.45
C SER A 42 3.61 -1.16 7.09
N ILE A 43 3.23 -1.92 6.06
CA ILE A 43 1.91 -1.86 5.44
C ILE A 43 0.78 -2.24 6.40
N ILE A 44 1.04 -3.14 7.36
CA ILE A 44 0.04 -3.59 8.31
C ILE A 44 -0.21 -2.53 9.38
N ASP A 45 0.84 -1.87 9.88
CA ASP A 45 0.71 -0.74 10.79
C ASP A 45 -0.14 0.36 10.16
N VAL A 46 0.19 0.75 8.92
CA VAL A 46 -0.52 1.81 8.19
C VAL A 46 -1.98 1.43 7.95
N CYS A 47 -2.27 0.24 7.43
CA CYS A 47 -3.65 -0.16 7.14
C CYS A 47 -4.48 -0.32 8.43
N THR A 48 -3.88 -0.78 9.53
CA THR A 48 -4.55 -0.86 10.83
C THR A 48 -4.89 0.53 11.36
N GLY A 49 -3.98 1.50 11.18
CA GLY A 49 -4.23 2.91 11.49
C GLY A 49 -5.39 3.49 10.66
N MET A 50 -5.50 3.13 9.38
CA MET A 50 -6.63 3.53 8.53
C MET A 50 -7.95 2.91 9.02
N PHE A 51 -7.98 1.62 9.39
CA PHE A 51 -9.16 0.99 9.99
C PHE A 51 -9.53 1.64 11.33
N ALA A 52 -8.53 2.04 12.14
CA ALA A 52 -8.77 2.77 13.36
C ALA A 52 -9.44 4.14 13.11
N ALA A 53 -8.91 4.93 12.19
CA ALA A 53 -9.49 6.21 11.82
C ALA A 53 -10.92 6.08 11.29
N TRP A 54 -11.18 5.09 10.44
CA TRP A 54 -12.53 4.78 9.96
C TRP A 54 -13.47 4.33 11.09
N GLY A 55 -13.03 3.41 11.93
CA GLY A 55 -13.81 2.91 13.05
C GLY A 55 -14.17 4.01 14.05
N ILE A 56 -13.20 4.88 14.41
CA ILE A 56 -13.41 6.03 15.31
C ILE A 56 -14.43 7.00 14.69
N SER A 57 -14.26 7.39 13.43
CA SER A 57 -15.17 8.30 12.74
C SER A 57 -16.59 7.74 12.70
N THR A 58 -16.75 6.45 12.43
CA THR A 58 -18.04 5.75 12.42
C THR A 58 -18.66 5.71 13.81
N ALA A 59 -17.89 5.44 14.84
CA ALA A 59 -18.37 5.40 16.23
C ALA A 59 -18.77 6.79 16.74
N LEU A 60 -18.05 7.84 16.36
CA LEU A 60 -18.42 9.22 16.66
C LEU A 60 -19.73 9.61 15.98
N PHE A 61 -19.90 9.26 14.69
CA PHE A 61 -21.16 9.49 13.98
C PHE A 61 -22.34 8.75 14.62
N ASP A 62 -22.15 7.49 15.05
CA ASP A 62 -23.16 6.72 15.77
C ASP A 62 -23.48 7.35 17.15
N ARG A 63 -22.46 7.83 17.86
CA ARG A 63 -22.64 8.51 19.15
C ARG A 63 -23.49 9.78 19.03
N GLU A 64 -23.32 10.59 17.99
CA GLU A 64 -24.17 11.77 17.75
C GLU A 64 -25.64 11.41 17.56
N ARG A 65 -25.95 10.21 17.04
CA ARG A 65 -27.33 9.73 16.81
C ARG A 65 -27.93 9.01 18.01
N THR A 66 -27.11 8.31 18.79
CA THR A 66 -27.56 7.39 19.83
C THR A 66 -27.27 7.86 21.25
N GLY A 67 -26.38 8.84 21.41
CA GLY A 67 -25.84 9.29 22.69
C GLY A 67 -24.93 8.26 23.39
N LYS A 68 -24.55 7.16 22.70
CA LYS A 68 -23.78 6.05 23.31
C LYS A 68 -22.40 5.95 22.69
N GLY A 69 -21.36 6.00 23.52
CA GLY A 69 -19.99 5.64 23.15
C GLY A 69 -19.80 4.14 22.98
N ARG A 70 -18.69 3.74 22.33
CA ARG A 70 -18.32 2.33 22.10
C ARG A 70 -16.84 2.15 22.36
N ASN A 71 -16.45 0.98 22.81
CA ASN A 71 -15.07 0.53 22.71
C ASN A 71 -14.82 -0.02 21.33
N LEU A 72 -13.63 0.22 20.78
CA LEU A 72 -13.18 -0.28 19.49
C LEU A 72 -11.97 -1.17 19.73
N ASP A 73 -12.08 -2.43 19.40
CA ASP A 73 -10.92 -3.34 19.33
C ASP A 73 -10.51 -3.48 17.86
N ILE A 74 -9.27 -3.14 17.56
CA ILE A 74 -8.72 -3.14 16.20
C ILE A 74 -7.37 -3.85 16.26
N ALA A 75 -7.26 -4.96 15.55
CA ALA A 75 -6.08 -5.79 15.52
C ALA A 75 -5.37 -5.73 14.16
N MET A 76 -4.06 -5.73 14.18
CA MET A 76 -3.21 -5.78 12.98
C MET A 76 -3.48 -7.04 12.15
N MET A 77 -3.62 -8.19 12.82
CA MET A 77 -3.90 -9.47 12.18
C MET A 77 -5.24 -9.46 11.43
N ASP A 78 -6.29 -8.96 12.06
CA ASP A 78 -7.63 -8.90 11.47
C ASP A 78 -7.66 -7.92 10.30
N SER A 79 -6.96 -6.80 10.43
CA SER A 79 -6.85 -5.78 9.41
C SER A 79 -6.24 -6.33 8.13
N ILE A 80 -5.07 -6.96 8.22
CA ILE A 80 -4.42 -7.52 7.03
C ILE A 80 -5.17 -8.74 6.49
N PHE A 81 -5.72 -9.59 7.35
CA PHE A 81 -6.51 -10.73 6.92
C PHE A 81 -7.70 -10.27 6.06
N SER A 82 -8.41 -9.23 6.48
CA SER A 82 -9.54 -8.69 5.71
C SER A 82 -9.13 -8.06 4.36
N MET A 83 -7.88 -7.67 4.17
CA MET A 83 -7.36 -7.10 2.93
C MET A 83 -6.88 -8.14 1.91
N MET A 84 -6.58 -9.36 2.33
CA MET A 84 -6.05 -10.41 1.45
C MET A 84 -7.14 -11.17 0.65
N LEU A 85 -8.15 -10.47 0.14
CA LEU A 85 -9.36 -11.06 -0.44
C LEU A 85 -9.09 -12.06 -1.57
N THR A 86 -8.18 -11.76 -2.49
CA THR A 86 -7.89 -12.63 -3.64
C THR A 86 -7.32 -13.98 -3.19
N VAL A 87 -6.29 -13.94 -2.35
CA VAL A 87 -5.59 -15.16 -1.92
C VAL A 87 -6.41 -15.96 -0.91
N LEU A 88 -7.21 -15.28 -0.09
CA LEU A 88 -8.19 -15.97 0.78
C LEU A 88 -9.28 -16.65 -0.04
N SER A 89 -9.77 -16.02 -1.10
CA SER A 89 -10.74 -16.64 -2.00
C SER A 89 -10.16 -17.88 -2.69
N MET A 90 -8.89 -17.81 -3.13
CA MET A 90 -8.19 -18.99 -3.67
C MET A 90 -8.15 -20.13 -2.62
N GLN A 91 -7.72 -19.81 -1.40
CA GLN A 91 -7.61 -20.81 -0.33
C GLN A 91 -8.94 -21.40 0.10
N LEU A 92 -10.00 -20.59 0.15
CA LEU A 92 -11.30 -21.01 0.71
C LEU A 92 -12.23 -21.69 -0.32
N TYR A 93 -12.09 -21.33 -1.60
CA TYR A 93 -13.07 -21.71 -2.62
C TYR A 93 -12.47 -22.48 -3.81
N THR A 94 -11.17 -22.73 -3.84
CA THR A 94 -10.54 -23.51 -4.91
C THR A 94 -9.62 -24.58 -4.34
N ASP A 95 -9.28 -25.58 -5.16
CA ASP A 95 -8.28 -26.60 -4.83
C ASP A 95 -6.83 -26.12 -5.13
N GLN A 96 -6.65 -24.83 -5.40
CA GLN A 96 -5.38 -24.24 -5.73
C GLN A 96 -4.94 -23.26 -4.63
N PRO A 97 -4.17 -23.71 -3.63
CA PRO A 97 -3.70 -22.83 -2.57
C PRO A 97 -2.78 -21.75 -3.13
N PRO A 98 -2.84 -20.53 -2.57
CA PRO A 98 -1.98 -19.43 -3.03
C PRO A 98 -0.52 -19.75 -2.78
N THR A 99 0.33 -19.39 -3.75
CA THR A 99 1.79 -19.56 -3.69
C THR A 99 2.47 -18.26 -4.13
N ARG A 100 3.77 -18.15 -3.88
CA ARG A 100 4.56 -17.06 -4.45
C ARG A 100 4.60 -17.17 -5.97
N VAL A 101 4.33 -16.07 -6.64
CA VAL A 101 4.29 -16.00 -8.10
C VAL A 101 5.19 -14.91 -8.69
N GLY A 102 6.05 -14.31 -7.87
CA GLY A 102 6.88 -13.17 -8.27
C GLY A 102 6.05 -11.89 -8.35
N SER A 103 6.30 -11.11 -9.38
CA SER A 103 5.66 -9.80 -9.59
C SER A 103 4.32 -9.88 -10.32
N ARG A 104 3.88 -11.08 -10.72
CA ARG A 104 2.63 -11.22 -11.46
C ARG A 104 1.39 -11.30 -10.56
N HIS A 105 0.24 -11.01 -11.13
CA HIS A 105 -1.05 -11.26 -10.46
C HIS A 105 -1.32 -12.78 -10.35
N PRO A 106 -1.82 -13.28 -9.20
CA PRO A 106 -1.96 -14.73 -8.97
C PRO A 106 -2.95 -15.45 -9.89
N VAL A 107 -3.96 -14.76 -10.41
CA VAL A 107 -5.05 -15.37 -11.20
C VAL A 107 -5.19 -14.83 -12.63
N THR A 108 -4.57 -13.70 -12.98
CA THR A 108 -4.75 -13.06 -14.28
C THR A 108 -3.41 -12.87 -14.97
N TYR A 109 -3.32 -13.28 -16.26
CA TYR A 109 -2.09 -13.11 -17.04
C TYR A 109 -2.39 -12.65 -18.47
N PRO A 110 -1.57 -11.69 -19.05
CA PRO A 110 -0.44 -11.02 -18.43
C PRO A 110 -0.87 -9.78 -17.60
N VAL A 111 -0.64 -9.88 -16.31
CA VAL A 111 -0.61 -8.78 -15.34
C VAL A 111 0.67 -9.00 -14.56
N ASP A 112 1.79 -8.39 -14.99
CA ASP A 112 3.13 -8.72 -14.53
C ASP A 112 4.10 -7.56 -14.79
N VAL A 113 5.33 -7.72 -14.30
CA VAL A 113 6.48 -6.86 -14.56
C VAL A 113 7.32 -7.46 -15.68
N PHE A 114 7.77 -6.62 -16.61
CA PHE A 114 8.55 -6.99 -17.79
C PHE A 114 9.82 -6.12 -17.89
N GLU A 115 10.91 -6.68 -18.40
CA GLU A 115 12.15 -5.94 -18.62
C GLU A 115 12.02 -4.93 -19.75
N ALA A 116 12.67 -3.77 -19.57
CA ALA A 116 12.92 -2.75 -20.58
C ALA A 116 14.44 -2.47 -20.64
N THR A 117 14.92 -1.67 -21.59
CA THR A 117 16.37 -1.39 -21.73
C THR A 117 16.97 -0.60 -20.57
N ASP A 118 16.16 0.15 -19.84
CA ASP A 118 16.53 1.08 -18.79
C ASP A 118 15.81 0.83 -17.45
N GLY A 119 15.16 -0.32 -17.31
CA GLY A 119 14.46 -0.69 -16.09
C GLY A 119 13.37 -1.72 -16.34
N HIS A 120 12.22 -1.52 -15.71
CA HIS A 120 11.07 -2.42 -15.80
C HIS A 120 9.78 -1.65 -16.04
N ILE A 121 8.83 -2.31 -16.70
CA ILE A 121 7.45 -1.83 -16.78
C ILE A 121 6.49 -2.83 -16.16
N VAL A 122 5.38 -2.34 -15.62
CA VAL A 122 4.21 -3.16 -15.32
C VAL A 122 3.15 -2.94 -16.40
N MET A 123 2.48 -4.01 -16.83
CA MET A 123 1.29 -3.87 -17.68
C MET A 123 0.14 -4.72 -17.15
N VAL A 124 -1.08 -4.31 -17.46
CA VAL A 124 -2.31 -4.93 -16.97
C VAL A 124 -3.20 -5.30 -18.16
N VAL A 125 -3.30 -6.58 -18.47
CA VAL A 125 -4.19 -7.11 -19.53
C VAL A 125 -5.14 -8.12 -18.92
N THR A 126 -6.40 -7.72 -18.72
CA THR A 126 -7.40 -8.52 -18.01
C THR A 126 -8.45 -9.17 -18.93
N THR A 127 -8.51 -8.77 -20.20
CA THR A 127 -9.53 -9.24 -21.15
C THR A 127 -8.89 -9.86 -22.38
N ASP A 128 -9.63 -10.75 -23.07
CA ASP A 128 -9.14 -11.36 -24.32
C ASP A 128 -9.01 -10.31 -25.44
N ARG A 129 -9.87 -9.27 -25.45
CA ARG A 129 -9.74 -8.13 -26.35
C ARG A 129 -8.44 -7.34 -26.10
N GLY A 130 -8.10 -7.09 -24.83
CA GLY A 130 -6.84 -6.46 -24.43
C GLY A 130 -5.63 -7.31 -24.83
N PHE A 131 -5.74 -8.64 -24.68
CA PHE A 131 -4.69 -9.56 -25.11
C PHE A 131 -4.47 -9.52 -26.62
N ALA A 132 -5.53 -9.51 -27.43
CA ALA A 132 -5.40 -9.36 -28.87
C ALA A 132 -4.79 -8.02 -29.28
N ALA A 133 -5.08 -6.92 -28.55
CA ALA A 133 -4.43 -5.63 -28.75
C ALA A 133 -2.93 -5.71 -28.41
N LEU A 134 -2.56 -6.31 -27.28
CA LEU A 134 -1.16 -6.55 -26.90
C LEU A 134 -0.40 -7.33 -27.99
N CYS A 135 -0.97 -8.41 -28.50
CA CYS A 135 -0.35 -9.21 -29.57
C CYS A 135 -0.04 -8.39 -30.82
N LYS A 136 -0.89 -7.43 -31.16
CA LYS A 136 -0.64 -6.50 -32.29
C LYS A 136 0.49 -5.51 -31.96
N VAL A 137 0.49 -4.94 -30.74
CA VAL A 137 1.54 -3.99 -30.31
C VAL A 137 2.93 -4.64 -30.34
N ILE A 138 3.04 -5.87 -29.84
CA ILE A 138 4.32 -6.60 -29.83
C ILE A 138 4.69 -7.21 -31.21
N GLY A 139 3.90 -6.95 -32.26
CA GLY A 139 4.16 -7.44 -33.60
C GLY A 139 3.90 -8.94 -33.81
N GLN A 140 3.18 -9.58 -32.90
CA GLN A 140 2.90 -11.02 -32.94
C GLN A 140 1.39 -11.31 -32.90
N PRO A 141 0.58 -10.81 -33.86
CA PRO A 141 -0.89 -10.94 -33.83
C PRO A 141 -1.36 -12.40 -33.80
N ALA A 142 -0.58 -13.33 -34.34
CA ALA A 142 -0.92 -14.76 -34.35
C ALA A 142 -1.01 -15.38 -32.93
N LEU A 143 -0.37 -14.78 -31.93
CA LEU A 143 -0.44 -15.28 -30.54
C LEU A 143 -1.88 -15.21 -29.98
N SER A 144 -2.71 -14.30 -30.45
CA SER A 144 -4.10 -14.22 -30.02
C SER A 144 -4.97 -15.42 -30.43
N GLU A 145 -4.54 -16.13 -31.47
CA GLU A 145 -5.20 -17.34 -31.98
C GLU A 145 -4.52 -18.63 -31.52
N ASP A 146 -3.36 -18.53 -30.89
CA ASP A 146 -2.63 -19.68 -30.37
C ASP A 146 -3.40 -20.32 -29.23
N LYS A 147 -3.63 -21.62 -29.30
CA LYS A 147 -4.35 -22.40 -28.29
C LYS A 147 -3.76 -22.28 -26.89
N ARG A 148 -2.45 -22.03 -26.80
CA ARG A 148 -1.75 -21.83 -25.52
C ARG A 148 -2.14 -20.54 -24.79
N PHE A 149 -2.74 -19.57 -25.51
CA PHE A 149 -2.98 -18.22 -24.97
C PHE A 149 -4.42 -17.73 -25.17
N ARG A 150 -5.30 -18.58 -25.67
CA ARG A 150 -6.67 -18.21 -26.06
C ARG A 150 -7.51 -17.71 -24.89
N THR A 151 -7.40 -18.35 -23.73
CA THR A 151 -8.13 -17.96 -22.52
C THR A 151 -7.15 -17.48 -21.42
N ASN A 152 -7.67 -16.81 -20.39
CA ASN A 152 -6.87 -16.46 -19.23
C ASN A 152 -6.25 -17.70 -18.56
N ALA A 153 -6.97 -18.81 -18.49
CA ALA A 153 -6.45 -20.06 -17.92
C ALA A 153 -5.27 -20.60 -18.77
N ASP A 154 -5.42 -20.59 -20.10
CA ASP A 154 -4.34 -21.02 -21.00
C ASP A 154 -3.11 -20.14 -20.87
N ARG A 155 -3.29 -18.80 -20.77
CA ARG A 155 -2.18 -17.85 -20.55
C ARG A 155 -1.47 -18.08 -19.24
N ASN A 156 -2.21 -18.33 -18.16
CA ASN A 156 -1.61 -18.68 -16.86
C ASN A 156 -0.82 -19.99 -16.92
N ALA A 157 -1.34 -21.02 -17.59
CA ALA A 157 -0.67 -22.31 -17.75
C ALA A 157 0.62 -22.22 -18.60
N ASN A 158 0.69 -21.23 -19.50
CA ASN A 158 1.80 -21.03 -20.42
C ASN A 158 2.52 -19.69 -20.19
N GLU A 159 2.51 -19.19 -18.93
CA GLU A 159 3.04 -17.88 -18.58
C GLU A 159 4.48 -17.62 -19.03
N ALA A 160 5.38 -18.60 -18.85
CA ALA A 160 6.79 -18.44 -19.21
C ALA A 160 7.00 -18.21 -20.71
N ALA A 161 6.28 -18.95 -21.55
CA ALA A 161 6.35 -18.79 -23.00
C ALA A 161 5.78 -17.43 -23.45
N LEU A 162 4.69 -16.98 -22.82
CA LEU A 162 4.09 -15.69 -23.11
C LEU A 162 4.96 -14.54 -22.59
N LYS A 163 5.56 -14.67 -21.41
CA LYS A 163 6.53 -13.70 -20.87
C LYS A 163 7.70 -13.51 -21.83
N THR A 164 8.31 -14.60 -22.29
CA THR A 164 9.41 -14.55 -23.28
C THR A 164 8.98 -13.80 -24.56
N ALA A 165 7.78 -14.05 -25.06
CA ALA A 165 7.29 -13.37 -26.27
C ALA A 165 7.05 -11.87 -26.04
N ILE A 166 6.58 -11.47 -24.87
CA ILE A 166 6.39 -10.06 -24.52
C ILE A 166 7.76 -9.39 -24.29
N GLU A 167 8.66 -10.01 -23.55
CA GLU A 167 9.99 -9.48 -23.27
C GLU A 167 10.88 -9.35 -24.50
N ALA A 168 10.70 -10.19 -25.52
CA ALA A 168 11.36 -10.01 -26.81
C ALA A 168 11.02 -8.65 -27.46
N TRP A 169 9.89 -8.03 -27.09
CA TRP A 169 9.51 -6.70 -27.56
C TRP A 169 9.87 -5.62 -26.55
N THR A 170 9.60 -5.79 -25.23
CA THR A 170 9.83 -4.77 -24.21
C THR A 170 11.33 -4.52 -23.98
N SER A 171 12.16 -5.55 -23.95
CA SER A 171 13.61 -5.46 -23.72
C SER A 171 14.39 -4.77 -24.85
N THR A 172 13.74 -4.42 -25.95
CA THR A 172 14.32 -3.61 -27.04
C THR A 172 13.93 -2.14 -26.97
N ARG A 173 13.21 -1.71 -25.94
CA ARG A 173 12.65 -0.36 -25.77
C ARG A 173 12.96 0.18 -24.39
N THR A 174 12.99 1.53 -24.28
CA THR A 174 12.95 2.18 -22.99
C THR A 174 11.59 1.95 -22.32
N ALA A 175 11.54 2.03 -21.00
CA ALA A 175 10.32 1.88 -20.22
C ALA A 175 9.23 2.86 -20.71
N ASP A 176 9.58 4.14 -20.88
CA ASP A 176 8.65 5.17 -21.39
C ASP A 176 8.19 4.87 -22.82
N GLY A 177 9.09 4.43 -23.70
CA GLY A 177 8.75 4.08 -25.09
C GLY A 177 7.80 2.88 -25.17
N ALA A 178 8.00 1.87 -24.32
CA ALA A 178 7.11 0.72 -24.22
C ALA A 178 5.73 1.13 -23.66
N VAL A 179 5.72 1.92 -22.59
CA VAL A 179 4.49 2.42 -21.95
C VAL A 179 3.68 3.30 -22.90
N ALA A 180 4.31 4.20 -23.66
CA ALA A 180 3.63 5.02 -24.65
C ALA A 180 2.93 4.15 -25.73
N ALA A 181 3.65 3.17 -26.30
CA ALA A 181 3.09 2.29 -27.33
C ALA A 181 1.94 1.40 -26.80
N LEU A 182 2.00 0.97 -25.55
CA LEU A 182 0.92 0.23 -24.89
C LEU A 182 -0.28 1.13 -24.61
N GLY A 183 -0.04 2.37 -24.15
CA GLY A 183 -1.06 3.37 -23.89
C GLY A 183 -1.86 3.75 -25.16
N ASP A 184 -1.18 3.93 -26.30
CA ASP A 184 -1.81 4.20 -27.60
C ASP A 184 -2.78 3.06 -28.03
N ALA A 185 -2.51 1.84 -27.56
CA ALA A 185 -3.38 0.68 -27.79
C ALA A 185 -4.43 0.49 -26.68
N GLY A 186 -4.53 1.39 -25.71
CA GLY A 186 -5.47 1.33 -24.59
C GLY A 186 -5.10 0.26 -23.55
N ILE A 187 -3.84 -0.12 -23.45
CA ILE A 187 -3.35 -1.08 -22.47
C ILE A 187 -2.73 -0.31 -21.30
N PRO A 188 -3.25 -0.44 -20.07
CA PRO A 188 -2.66 0.18 -18.90
C PRO A 188 -1.26 -0.35 -18.65
N ALA A 189 -0.28 0.54 -18.59
CA ALA A 189 1.11 0.24 -18.29
C ALA A 189 1.78 1.43 -17.59
N SER A 190 2.85 1.16 -16.85
CA SER A 190 3.65 2.18 -16.17
C SER A 190 5.10 1.71 -16.03
N PRO A 191 6.10 2.59 -16.07
CA PRO A 191 7.42 2.25 -15.57
C PRO A 191 7.36 1.92 -14.07
N VAL A 192 8.28 1.09 -13.60
CA VAL A 192 8.49 0.86 -12.17
C VAL A 192 9.42 1.95 -11.68
N LEU A 193 8.87 2.96 -11.03
CA LEU A 193 9.59 4.14 -10.53
C LEU A 193 10.24 3.87 -9.18
N SER A 194 11.35 4.56 -8.91
CA SER A 194 11.91 4.66 -7.57
C SER A 194 11.09 5.64 -6.71
N VAL A 195 11.26 5.58 -5.38
CA VAL A 195 10.63 6.55 -4.47
C VAL A 195 11.12 7.97 -4.79
N GLY A 196 12.39 8.14 -5.19
CA GLY A 196 12.93 9.43 -5.61
C GLY A 196 12.18 10.00 -6.83
N ASP A 197 12.01 9.18 -7.88
CA ASP A 197 11.28 9.60 -9.09
C ASP A 197 9.83 10.01 -8.77
N VAL A 198 9.19 9.31 -7.83
CA VAL A 198 7.83 9.64 -7.41
C VAL A 198 7.78 10.96 -6.66
N VAL A 199 8.72 11.19 -5.73
CA VAL A 199 8.81 12.45 -4.95
C VAL A 199 9.00 13.66 -5.87
N GLU A 200 9.81 13.53 -6.93
CA GLU A 200 10.11 14.58 -7.90
C GLU A 200 9.06 14.74 -9.00
N SER A 201 8.03 13.86 -9.04
CA SER A 201 7.05 13.85 -10.12
C SER A 201 6.11 15.05 -10.10
N ASP A 202 5.76 15.56 -11.29
CA ASP A 202 4.75 16.60 -11.47
C ASP A 202 3.42 16.24 -10.84
N HIS A 203 3.09 14.94 -10.80
CA HIS A 203 1.84 14.47 -10.21
C HIS A 203 1.80 14.70 -8.69
N ILE A 204 2.86 14.34 -7.97
CA ILE A 204 2.97 14.56 -6.51
C ILE A 204 3.02 16.05 -6.21
N ALA A 205 3.73 16.84 -7.01
CA ALA A 205 3.76 18.30 -6.89
C ALA A 205 2.37 18.90 -7.11
N HIS A 206 1.68 18.54 -8.21
CA HIS A 206 0.31 19.00 -8.48
C HIS A 206 -0.69 18.57 -7.38
N ARG A 207 -0.49 17.41 -6.81
CA ARG A 207 -1.31 16.92 -5.68
C ARG A 207 -0.91 17.55 -4.35
N GLU A 208 0.12 18.38 -4.31
CA GLU A 208 0.61 19.05 -3.08
C GLU A 208 0.77 18.04 -1.94
N MET A 209 1.36 16.87 -2.25
CA MET A 209 1.52 15.80 -1.27
C MET A 209 2.68 16.05 -0.31
N ILE A 210 3.56 17.00 -0.63
CA ILE A 210 4.69 17.39 0.20
C ILE A 210 4.65 18.90 0.36
N SER A 211 4.79 19.39 1.59
CA SER A 211 5.02 20.81 1.91
C SER A 211 6.14 20.94 2.92
N THR A 212 6.71 22.14 3.00
CA THR A 212 7.78 22.45 3.94
C THR A 212 7.20 23.21 5.14
N VAL A 213 7.63 22.87 6.34
CA VAL A 213 7.32 23.57 7.59
C VAL A 213 8.59 23.99 8.30
N ASP A 214 8.55 25.12 8.99
CA ASP A 214 9.67 25.58 9.83
C ASP A 214 9.67 24.83 11.16
N HIS A 215 10.74 24.07 11.40
CA HIS A 215 10.96 23.38 12.66
C HIS A 215 11.97 24.13 13.53
N SER A 216 11.70 24.28 14.81
CA SER A 216 12.47 25.13 15.74
C SER A 216 13.97 24.82 15.83
N THR A 217 14.38 23.59 15.56
CA THR A 217 15.78 23.15 15.64
C THR A 217 16.35 22.63 14.31
N LEU A 218 15.50 22.20 13.36
CA LEU A 218 15.94 21.60 12.10
C LEU A 218 15.83 22.56 10.90
N GLY A 219 15.21 23.73 11.07
CA GLY A 219 14.90 24.64 9.97
C GLY A 219 13.76 24.09 9.10
N GLU A 220 13.84 24.27 7.79
CA GLU A 220 12.84 23.78 6.85
C GLU A 220 12.80 22.24 6.78
N VAL A 221 11.65 21.65 7.09
CA VAL A 221 11.43 20.19 7.06
C VAL A 221 10.31 19.84 6.09
N PRO A 222 10.55 18.96 5.11
CA PRO A 222 9.49 18.47 4.24
C PRO A 222 8.55 17.52 5.00
N MET A 223 7.25 17.72 4.82
CA MET A 223 6.19 16.96 5.46
C MET A 223 5.24 16.39 4.41
N VAL A 224 4.85 15.13 4.59
CA VAL A 224 3.88 14.46 3.72
C VAL A 224 2.46 14.73 4.21
N HIS A 225 1.60 15.18 3.30
CA HIS A 225 0.18 15.40 3.60
C HIS A 225 -0.63 14.12 3.65
N GLN A 226 -1.70 14.15 4.44
CA GLN A 226 -2.72 13.11 4.39
C GLN A 226 -3.41 13.11 3.01
N PRO A 227 -3.82 11.92 2.47
CA PRO A 227 -4.29 11.81 1.09
C PRO A 227 -5.74 12.28 0.87
N VAL A 228 -6.56 12.36 1.93
CA VAL A 228 -7.97 12.77 1.82
C VAL A 228 -8.06 14.29 1.69
N ARG A 229 -8.70 14.75 0.63
CA ARG A 229 -8.95 16.18 0.38
C ARG A 229 -10.42 16.51 0.63
N PHE A 230 -10.67 17.45 1.49
CA PHE A 230 -11.99 18.03 1.67
C PHE A 230 -12.08 19.31 0.85
N SER A 231 -13.24 19.57 0.20
CA SER A 231 -13.51 20.86 -0.40
C SER A 231 -13.55 21.93 0.70
N ASP A 232 -13.12 23.12 0.37
CA ASP A 232 -13.20 24.30 1.23
C ASP A 232 -12.47 24.17 2.59
N THR A 233 -11.46 23.27 2.66
CA THR A 233 -10.66 23.08 3.87
C THR A 233 -9.22 23.44 3.58
N ASP A 234 -8.62 24.26 4.43
CA ASP A 234 -7.18 24.52 4.41
C ASP A 234 -6.42 23.24 4.74
N ARG A 235 -5.45 22.90 3.88
CA ARG A 235 -4.60 21.71 4.01
C ARG A 235 -3.22 22.03 4.59
N SER A 236 -2.95 23.29 4.91
CA SER A 236 -1.65 23.65 5.46
C SER A 236 -1.36 22.88 6.75
N ILE A 237 -0.11 22.42 6.88
CA ILE A 237 0.35 21.79 8.11
C ILE A 237 0.59 22.92 9.12
N GLN A 238 -0.23 22.97 10.16
CA GLN A 238 -0.26 24.10 11.09
C GLN A 238 0.90 24.09 12.09
N ARG A 239 1.43 22.92 12.40
CA ARG A 239 2.54 22.78 13.36
C ARG A 239 3.55 21.74 12.86
N PRO A 240 4.85 21.98 13.03
CA PRO A 240 5.87 20.97 12.77
C PRO A 240 5.80 19.84 13.80
N PRO A 241 6.52 18.73 13.59
CA PRO A 241 6.70 17.71 14.62
C PRO A 241 7.28 18.32 15.90
N PRO A 242 6.72 18.04 17.09
CA PRO A 242 7.20 18.66 18.31
C PRO A 242 8.50 18.04 18.83
N LEU A 243 9.28 18.81 19.57
CA LEU A 243 10.34 18.26 20.42
C LEU A 243 9.76 17.44 21.57
N LEU A 244 10.58 16.57 22.16
CA LEU A 244 10.15 15.79 23.31
C LEU A 244 9.71 16.72 24.47
N GLY A 245 8.48 16.58 24.91
CA GLY A 245 7.91 17.37 25.99
C GLY A 245 7.51 18.81 25.63
N GLU A 246 7.65 19.25 24.38
CA GLU A 246 7.44 20.66 23.96
C GLU A 246 6.07 21.20 24.39
N HIS A 247 5.02 20.40 24.33
CA HIS A 247 3.65 20.81 24.65
C HIS A 247 3.14 20.29 25.99
N THR A 248 3.98 19.65 26.80
CA THR A 248 3.54 19.04 28.09
C THR A 248 2.87 20.05 29.01
N ARG A 249 3.48 21.21 29.21
CA ARG A 249 2.94 22.24 30.11
C ARG A 249 1.62 22.83 29.58
N GLU A 250 1.59 23.14 28.27
CA GLU A 250 0.40 23.64 27.57
C GLU A 250 -0.78 22.68 27.74
N LEU A 251 -0.55 21.39 27.46
CA LEU A 251 -1.61 20.37 27.54
C LEU A 251 -2.08 20.10 28.97
N LEU A 252 -1.19 20.11 29.96
CA LEU A 252 -1.57 19.94 31.35
C LEU A 252 -2.41 21.13 31.85
N ALA A 253 -2.08 22.35 31.44
CA ALA A 253 -2.87 23.53 31.77
C ALA A 253 -4.24 23.51 31.06
N GLU A 254 -4.27 23.18 29.74
CA GLU A 254 -5.48 23.21 28.93
C GLU A 254 -6.47 22.08 29.27
N LEU A 255 -5.97 20.84 29.37
CA LEU A 255 -6.82 19.65 29.51
C LEU A 255 -7.14 19.28 30.95
N LEU A 256 -6.23 19.57 31.89
CA LEU A 256 -6.39 19.22 33.29
C LEU A 256 -6.58 20.44 34.20
N GLU A 257 -6.61 21.66 33.61
CA GLU A 257 -6.77 22.93 34.33
C GLU A 257 -5.73 23.12 35.46
N LEU A 258 -4.53 22.52 35.30
CA LEU A 258 -3.46 22.66 36.29
C LEU A 258 -2.83 24.04 36.22
N ASP A 259 -2.62 24.65 37.38
CA ASP A 259 -1.89 25.91 37.49
C ASP A 259 -0.35 25.68 37.37
N GLU A 260 0.40 26.77 37.14
CA GLU A 260 1.86 26.72 36.99
C GLU A 260 2.57 26.05 38.20
N LYS A 261 2.07 26.28 39.43
CA LYS A 261 2.66 25.70 40.65
C LYS A 261 2.46 24.20 40.68
N GLN A 262 1.31 23.71 40.24
CA GLN A 262 1.01 22.28 40.17
C GLN A 262 1.88 21.61 39.10
N ILE A 263 2.07 22.25 37.96
CA ILE A 263 2.93 21.76 36.87
C ILE A 263 4.40 21.76 37.32
N ASP A 264 4.87 22.81 37.99
CA ASP A 264 6.21 22.87 38.54
C ASP A 264 6.47 21.75 39.58
N ALA A 265 5.50 21.48 40.43
CA ALA A 265 5.60 20.39 41.42
C ALA A 265 5.71 19.00 40.74
N LEU A 266 5.04 18.78 39.59
CA LEU A 266 5.17 17.54 38.81
C LEU A 266 6.58 17.43 38.20
N ASN A 267 7.12 18.53 37.72
CA ASN A 267 8.48 18.57 37.16
C ASN A 267 9.54 18.33 38.25
N GLU A 268 9.40 18.94 39.46
CA GLU A 268 10.30 18.71 40.59
C GLU A 268 10.29 17.25 41.06
N GLN A 269 9.16 16.57 40.89
CA GLN A 269 9.01 15.14 41.25
C GLN A 269 9.43 14.21 40.10
N ASN A 270 9.94 14.71 38.98
CA ASN A 270 10.29 13.97 37.77
C ASN A 270 9.13 13.12 37.24
N VAL A 271 7.90 13.62 37.30
CA VAL A 271 6.72 13.01 36.69
C VAL A 271 6.61 13.42 35.23
N ILE A 272 7.06 14.65 34.90
CA ILE A 272 7.12 15.23 33.57
C ILE A 272 8.49 15.81 33.31
#